data_456890f16178f8fd816140dad56e46e8
#
_entry.id   456890f16178f8fd816140dad56e46e8
#
_cell.length_a   1.000
_cell.length_b   1.000
_cell.length_c   1.000
_cell.angle_alpha   90.00
_cell.angle_beta   90.00
_cell.angle_gamma   90.00
#
_symmetry.space_group_name_H-M   'P 1'
#
loop_
_entity.id
_entity.type
_entity.pdbx_description
1 polymer ?
#
loop_
_entity_poly.entity_id
_entity_poly.type
_entity_poly.pdbx_seq_one_letter_code
_entity_poly.pdbx_strand_id
1 'polypeptide(L)'
;MPSNDARVATERPTLYLTRLCEHFADQSRRHSDQEFEVAFDEGKGFIDFAPVVNGSCRMDAREEGVLILSVSGIDDAALERVQRIVSKHVERFGRGDGLTVEWGPASEQHSRGWFGLP
;
A
#
# COMPACT_ATOMS: atom_id res chain seq x y z
N MET A 1 4.91 3.37 -15.62
CA MET A 1 5.04 2.22 -14.72
C MET A 1 3.67 1.69 -14.37
N PRO A 2 3.49 0.38 -14.39
CA PRO A 2 2.18 -0.15 -13.98
C PRO A 2 1.87 0.16 -12.53
N SER A 3 0.63 0.44 -12.26
CA SER A 3 0.18 0.79 -10.92
C SER A 3 -1.27 0.37 -10.71
N ASN A 4 -1.62 0.12 -9.45
CA ASN A 4 -2.99 -0.21 -9.05
C ASN A 4 -3.29 0.45 -7.72
N ASP A 5 -4.58 0.64 -7.46
CA ASP A 5 -5.05 1.18 -6.20
C ASP A 5 -5.99 0.19 -5.53
N ALA A 6 -6.08 0.28 -4.21
CA ALA A 6 -7.07 -0.45 -3.44
C ALA A 6 -7.63 0.45 -2.36
N ARG A 7 -8.91 0.29 -2.06
CA ARG A 7 -9.57 1.01 -0.98
C ARG A 7 -9.99 -0.03 0.05
N VAL A 8 -9.36 -0.01 1.19
CA VAL A 8 -9.61 -0.98 2.26
C VAL A 8 -10.55 -0.32 3.27
N ALA A 9 -11.76 -0.83 3.38
CA ALA A 9 -12.73 -0.31 4.33
C ALA A 9 -12.29 -0.66 5.74
N THR A 10 -12.11 0.35 6.58
CA THR A 10 -11.73 0.15 7.98
C THR A 10 -12.06 1.40 8.77
N GLU A 11 -12.47 1.23 10.02
CA GLU A 11 -12.69 2.36 10.90
C GLU A 11 -11.39 2.89 11.50
N ARG A 12 -10.26 2.21 11.22
CA ARG A 12 -8.96 2.56 11.80
C ARG A 12 -7.87 2.68 10.75
N PRO A 13 -8.07 3.53 9.74
CA PRO A 13 -7.08 3.59 8.65
C PRO A 13 -5.70 4.02 9.12
N THR A 14 -5.60 4.97 10.03
CA THR A 14 -4.32 5.44 10.55
C THR A 14 -3.59 4.34 11.31
N LEU A 15 -4.32 3.54 12.08
CA LEU A 15 -3.73 2.44 12.83
C LEU A 15 -3.05 1.44 11.90
N TYR A 16 -3.73 1.06 10.83
CA TYR A 16 -3.18 0.06 9.92
C TYR A 16 -2.05 0.63 9.08
N LEU A 17 -2.14 1.90 8.68
CA LEU A 17 -1.04 2.56 8.00
C LEU A 17 0.21 2.55 8.88
N THR A 18 0.07 2.93 10.13
CA THR A 18 1.19 2.98 11.08
C THR A 18 1.78 1.61 11.29
N ARG A 19 0.94 0.59 11.48
CA ARG A 19 1.42 -0.78 11.69
C ARG A 19 2.20 -1.31 10.50
N LEU A 20 1.71 -1.03 9.29
CA LEU A 20 2.41 -1.47 8.09
C LEU A 20 3.77 -0.80 7.98
N CYS A 21 3.81 0.52 8.14
CA CYS A 21 5.06 1.26 8.03
C CYS A 21 6.07 0.83 9.11
N GLU A 22 5.61 0.67 10.34
CA GLU A 22 6.49 0.22 11.43
C GLU A 22 7.02 -1.18 11.18
N HIS A 23 6.18 -2.06 10.66
CA HIS A 23 6.59 -3.43 10.37
C HIS A 23 7.71 -3.47 9.34
N PHE A 24 7.55 -2.75 8.23
CA PHE A 24 8.56 -2.75 7.17
C PHE A 24 9.82 -2.00 7.58
N ALA A 25 9.69 -0.94 8.37
CA ALA A 25 10.85 -0.25 8.92
C ALA A 25 11.64 -1.16 9.85
N ASP A 26 10.93 -1.94 10.67
CA ASP A 26 11.57 -2.88 11.58
C ASP A 26 12.27 -4.02 10.83
N GLN A 27 11.63 -4.54 9.78
CA GLN A 27 12.27 -5.56 8.95
C GLN A 27 13.56 -5.04 8.31
N SER A 28 13.53 -3.81 7.85
CA SER A 28 14.70 -3.19 7.25
C SER A 28 15.87 -3.12 8.24
N ARG A 29 15.58 -2.83 9.51
CA ARG A 29 16.60 -2.78 10.54
C ARG A 29 17.17 -4.15 10.91
N ARG A 30 16.32 -5.18 10.85
CA ARG A 30 16.72 -6.53 11.24
C ARG A 30 17.45 -7.30 10.15
N HIS A 31 17.17 -6.95 8.91
CA HIS A 31 17.72 -7.66 7.76
C HIS A 31 18.44 -6.67 6.87
N SER A 32 19.76 -6.60 7.03
CA SER A 32 20.56 -5.62 6.32
C SER A 32 20.53 -5.76 4.79
N ASP A 33 20.12 -6.92 4.30
CA ASP A 33 19.97 -7.15 2.87
C ASP A 33 18.57 -6.79 2.35
N GLN A 34 17.68 -6.33 3.25
CA GLN A 34 16.32 -5.92 2.89
C GLN A 34 16.08 -4.51 3.38
N GLU A 35 16.84 -3.57 2.84
CA GLU A 35 16.70 -2.18 3.24
C GLU A 35 15.57 -1.50 2.49
N PHE A 36 14.40 -1.45 3.10
CA PHE A 36 13.28 -0.72 2.54
C PHE A 36 13.33 0.73 3.01
N GLU A 37 13.03 1.66 2.12
CA GLU A 37 12.83 3.03 2.54
C GLU A 37 11.40 3.17 3.00
N VAL A 38 11.22 3.59 4.25
CA VAL A 38 9.88 3.77 4.82
C VAL A 38 9.79 5.17 5.38
N ALA A 39 8.76 5.89 4.96
CA ALA A 39 8.47 7.21 5.49
C ALA A 39 6.99 7.28 5.80
N PHE A 40 6.62 7.79 6.98
CA PHE A 40 5.22 7.98 7.29
C PHE A 40 5.04 9.14 8.26
N ASP A 41 3.91 9.78 8.11
CA ASP A 41 3.53 10.94 8.89
C ASP A 41 2.01 10.85 9.06
N GLU A 42 1.40 11.83 9.68
CA GLU A 42 -0.02 11.78 9.95
C GLU A 42 -0.84 11.56 8.68
N GLY A 43 -1.42 10.38 8.57
CA GLY A 43 -2.32 10.06 7.50
C GLY A 43 -1.69 9.66 6.18
N LYS A 44 -0.37 9.69 6.06
CA LYS A 44 0.31 9.30 4.82
C LYS A 44 1.48 8.40 5.08
N GLY A 45 1.71 7.44 4.19
CA GLY A 45 2.84 6.55 4.29
C GLY A 45 3.40 6.17 2.94
N PHE A 46 4.66 5.77 2.91
CA PHE A 46 5.34 5.35 1.70
C PHE A 46 6.35 4.28 2.04
N ILE A 47 6.38 3.23 1.23
CA ILE A 47 7.35 2.15 1.35
C ILE A 47 7.94 1.88 -0.01
N ASP A 48 9.27 1.95 -0.11
CA ASP A 48 9.99 1.57 -1.33
C ASP A 48 10.62 0.20 -1.07
N PHE A 49 10.25 -0.79 -1.85
CA PHE A 49 10.70 -2.16 -1.66
C PHE A 49 12.00 -2.49 -2.38
N ALA A 50 12.55 -1.56 -3.16
CA ALA A 50 13.82 -1.81 -3.83
C ALA A 50 14.94 -1.99 -2.80
N PRO A 51 15.93 -2.84 -3.06
CA PRO A 51 16.10 -3.61 -4.27
C PRO A 51 15.43 -4.99 -4.27
N VAL A 52 14.74 -5.35 -3.19
CA VAL A 52 14.10 -6.66 -3.11
C VAL A 52 13.06 -6.83 -4.21
N VAL A 53 12.21 -5.82 -4.36
CA VAL A 53 11.26 -5.73 -5.46
C VAL A 53 11.32 -4.31 -5.98
N ASN A 54 11.43 -4.13 -7.28
CA ASN A 54 11.47 -2.78 -7.85
C ASN A 54 10.06 -2.20 -7.93
N GLY A 55 9.55 -1.80 -6.80
CA GLY A 55 8.22 -1.23 -6.68
C GLY A 55 8.02 -0.58 -5.33
N SER A 56 6.89 0.09 -5.18
CA SER A 56 6.61 0.87 -3.99
C SER A 56 5.12 0.87 -3.66
N CYS A 57 4.80 1.29 -2.45
CA CYS A 57 3.41 1.42 -1.99
C CYS A 57 3.25 2.77 -1.30
N ARG A 58 2.23 3.51 -1.70
CA ARG A 58 1.81 4.72 -0.99
C ARG A 58 0.52 4.41 -0.26
N MET A 59 0.37 5.02 0.90
CA MET A 59 -0.81 4.81 1.73
C MET A 59 -1.38 6.16 2.14
N ASP A 60 -2.71 6.25 2.19
CA ASP A 60 -3.38 7.46 2.61
C ASP A 60 -4.53 7.08 3.54
N ALA A 61 -4.47 7.58 4.76
CA ALA A 61 -5.46 7.30 5.79
C ALA A 61 -6.25 8.55 6.18
N ARG A 62 -6.19 9.60 5.36
CA ARG A 62 -6.84 10.87 5.69
C ARG A 62 -8.33 10.87 5.42
N GLU A 63 -8.81 9.94 4.60
CA GLU A 63 -10.23 9.81 4.35
C GLU A 63 -10.84 8.90 5.40
N GLU A 64 -11.94 9.33 6.01
CA GLU A 64 -12.57 8.57 7.07
C GLU A 64 -13.12 7.24 6.55
N GLY A 65 -12.91 6.19 7.32
CA GLY A 65 -13.47 4.89 7.00
C GLY A 65 -12.74 4.10 5.93
N VAL A 66 -11.58 4.57 5.47
CA VAL A 66 -10.89 3.87 4.40
C VAL A 66 -9.38 4.08 4.48
N LEU A 67 -8.64 3.02 4.18
CA LEU A 67 -7.21 3.11 3.95
C LEU A 67 -6.98 2.94 2.45
N ILE A 68 -6.41 3.94 1.82
CA ILE A 68 -6.15 3.90 0.38
C ILE A 68 -4.71 3.45 0.17
N LEU A 69 -4.54 2.43 -0.66
CA LEU A 69 -3.24 1.87 -1.01
C LEU A 69 -3.00 2.09 -2.50
N SER A 70 -1.85 2.63 -2.84
CA SER A 70 -1.47 2.84 -4.24
C SER A 70 -0.11 2.19 -4.45
N VAL A 71 -0.05 1.19 -5.31
CA VAL A 71 1.19 0.45 -5.56
C VAL A 71 1.65 0.66 -6.99
N SER A 72 2.96 0.60 -7.19
CA SER A 72 3.53 0.66 -8.52
C SER A 72 4.73 -0.28 -8.59
N GLY A 73 5.05 -0.69 -9.81
CA GLY A 73 6.20 -1.55 -10.07
C GLY A 73 6.84 -1.18 -11.38
N ILE A 74 8.10 -1.58 -11.55
CA ILE A 74 8.83 -1.28 -12.77
C ILE A 74 8.23 -2.04 -13.96
N ASP A 75 7.60 -3.18 -13.69
CA ASP A 75 6.89 -3.96 -14.69
C ASP A 75 5.72 -4.69 -14.02
N ASP A 76 4.96 -5.46 -14.80
CA ASP A 76 3.79 -6.15 -14.28
C ASP A 76 4.15 -7.18 -13.22
N ALA A 77 5.27 -7.86 -13.38
CA ALA A 77 5.70 -8.84 -12.39
C ALA A 77 6.04 -8.19 -11.06
N ALA A 78 6.73 -7.06 -11.10
CA ALA A 78 7.07 -6.32 -9.88
C ALA A 78 5.80 -5.79 -9.22
N LEU A 79 4.87 -5.25 -10.00
CA LEU A 79 3.60 -4.76 -9.48
C LEU A 79 2.84 -5.88 -8.75
N GLU A 80 2.76 -7.04 -9.37
CA GLU A 80 2.07 -8.18 -8.76
C GLU A 80 2.70 -8.59 -7.45
N ARG A 81 4.03 -8.58 -7.38
CA ARG A 81 4.74 -8.92 -6.15
C ARG A 81 4.49 -7.92 -5.04
N VAL A 82 4.50 -6.62 -5.36
CA VAL A 82 4.20 -5.58 -4.37
C VAL A 82 2.78 -5.74 -3.85
N GLN A 83 1.82 -5.95 -4.76
CA GLN A 83 0.43 -6.17 -4.36
C GLN A 83 0.30 -7.36 -3.41
N ARG A 84 0.99 -8.43 -3.70
CA ARG A 84 0.93 -9.63 -2.87
C ARG A 84 1.50 -9.38 -1.49
N ILE A 85 2.64 -8.69 -1.42
CA ILE A 85 3.27 -8.37 -0.15
C ILE A 85 2.35 -7.48 0.70
N VAL A 86 1.83 -6.42 0.10
CA VAL A 86 0.98 -5.47 0.81
C VAL A 86 -0.32 -6.13 1.26
N SER A 87 -0.98 -6.85 0.36
CA SER A 87 -2.23 -7.53 0.68
C SER A 87 -2.07 -8.51 1.84
N LYS A 88 -1.01 -9.31 1.79
CA LYS A 88 -0.76 -10.30 2.81
C LYS A 88 -0.63 -9.65 4.20
N HIS A 89 0.10 -8.55 4.27
CA HIS A 89 0.32 -7.89 5.55
C HIS A 89 -0.91 -7.13 6.04
N VAL A 90 -1.63 -6.46 5.14
CA VAL A 90 -2.86 -5.77 5.51
C VAL A 90 -3.89 -6.77 6.05
N GLU A 91 -4.07 -7.88 5.35
CA GLU A 91 -5.06 -8.86 5.75
C GLU A 91 -4.65 -9.56 7.05
N ARG A 92 -3.36 -9.77 7.23
CA ARG A 92 -2.85 -10.37 8.46
C ARG A 92 -3.06 -9.46 9.66
N PHE A 93 -2.71 -8.19 9.54
CA PHE A 93 -2.87 -7.24 10.64
C PHE A 93 -4.33 -6.92 10.90
N GLY A 94 -5.15 -6.93 9.86
CA GLY A 94 -6.57 -6.60 9.96
C GLY A 94 -7.48 -7.80 10.09
N ARG A 95 -6.94 -8.99 10.43
CA ARG A 95 -7.74 -10.20 10.49
C ARG A 95 -8.90 -10.09 11.46
N GLY A 96 -8.68 -9.46 12.61
CA GLY A 96 -9.72 -9.28 13.60
C GLY A 96 -10.87 -8.39 13.11
N ASP A 97 -10.58 -7.49 12.19
CA ASP A 97 -11.58 -6.59 11.62
C ASP A 97 -12.10 -7.07 10.26
N GLY A 98 -11.61 -8.21 9.79
CA GLY A 98 -12.05 -8.79 8.52
C GLY A 98 -11.62 -7.99 7.29
N LEU A 99 -10.46 -7.34 7.35
CA LEU A 99 -10.00 -6.53 6.22
C LEU A 99 -9.66 -7.38 5.00
N THR A 100 -10.05 -6.89 3.84
CA THR A 100 -9.69 -7.51 2.57
C THR A 100 -9.17 -6.44 1.62
N VAL A 101 -8.30 -6.84 0.70
CA VAL A 101 -7.69 -5.93 -0.25
C VAL A 101 -8.03 -6.37 -1.67
N GLU A 102 -8.67 -5.49 -2.42
CA GLU A 102 -9.01 -5.74 -3.82
C GLU A 102 -8.38 -4.66 -4.66
N TRP A 103 -7.54 -5.05 -5.59
CA TRP A 103 -6.80 -4.12 -6.42
C TRP A 103 -7.53 -3.81 -7.72
N GLY A 104 -7.44 -2.55 -8.14
CA GLY A 104 -8.00 -2.12 -9.41
C GLY A 104 -7.07 -1.12 -10.08
N PRO A 105 -7.28 -0.86 -11.39
CA PRO A 105 -6.41 0.05 -12.13
C PRO A 105 -6.48 1.47 -11.61
N ALA A 106 -5.35 1.99 -11.15
CA ALA A 106 -5.28 3.33 -10.56
C ALA A 106 -5.69 4.41 -11.55
N SER A 107 -5.18 4.32 -12.76
CA SER A 107 -5.45 5.34 -13.74
C SER A 107 -6.92 5.40 -14.13
N GLU A 108 -7.59 4.27 -14.19
CA GLU A 108 -9.01 4.26 -14.49
C GLU A 108 -9.82 4.90 -13.38
N GLN A 109 -9.46 4.63 -12.15
CA GLN A 109 -10.15 5.22 -11.01
C GLN A 109 -10.01 6.73 -11.00
N HIS A 110 -8.83 7.21 -11.29
CA HIS A 110 -8.61 8.64 -11.36
C HIS A 110 -9.39 9.27 -12.49
N SER A 111 -9.36 8.66 -13.63
CA SER A 111 -10.09 9.18 -14.76
C SER A 111 -11.55 9.33 -14.50
N ARG A 112 -12.15 8.31 -13.93
CA ARG A 112 -13.57 8.39 -13.66
C ARG A 112 -13.90 9.37 -12.57
N GLY A 113 -13.03 9.49 -11.62
CA GLY A 113 -13.24 10.39 -10.51
C GLY A 113 -13.19 11.84 -10.93
N TRP A 114 -12.54 12.12 -12.08
CA TRP A 114 -12.36 13.47 -12.46
C TRP A 114 -13.17 13.93 -13.54
N PHE A 115 -13.36 13.15 -14.49
CA PHE A 115 -13.90 13.63 -15.61
C PHE A 115 -15.07 13.01 -15.90
N GLY A 116 -15.25 12.14 -15.16
CA GLY A 116 -16.29 11.41 -15.64
C GLY A 116 -16.05 11.13 -17.04
N LEU A 117 -15.26 11.60 -17.10
CA LEU A 117 -15.24 11.60 -18.16
C LEU A 117 -14.83 11.10 -18.87
N PRO A 118 -14.84 10.81 -19.14
CA PRO A 118 -14.48 10.74 -19.97
C PRO A 118 -14.58 11.06 -20.20
#